data_f8522131d51fd3d46b93fc82162fc45f
#
_entry.id   f8522131d51fd3d46b93fc82162fc45f
#
_cell.length_a   1.000
_cell.length_b   1.000
_cell.length_c   1.000
_cell.angle_alpha   90.00
_cell.angle_beta   90.00
_cell.angle_gamma   90.00
#
_symmetry.space_group_name_H-M   'P 1'
#
loop_
_entity.id
_entity.type
_entity.pdbx_description
1 polymer ?
#
loop_
_entity_poly.entity_id
_entity_poly.type
_entity_poly.pdbx_seq_one_letter_code
_entity_poly.pdbx_strand_id
1 'polypeptide(L)'
;MYDKMFSLTLRPSKTTIRDVTIYEPVDVVALEKLLKSDLLRTTFNNKVAGAIYDSERQQLKAYMELIDGQHAKVTYKKKSAYGRSNPKKGLGLFNIRREVRQTLVKHCMVDIDIQNCHPAILEQVCIRFGVPCDHLTHYNNHRDAIL
;
A
#
# COMPACT_ATOMS: atom_id res chain seq x y z
N MET A 1 36.50 18.61 -13.64
CA MET A 1 36.69 18.32 -12.22
C MET A 1 35.38 17.80 -11.65
N TYR A 2 34.88 16.65 -12.16
CA TYR A 2 33.59 16.02 -11.81
C TYR A 2 33.77 14.52 -11.54
N ASP A 3 34.86 14.15 -10.85
CA ASP A 3 35.21 12.75 -10.61
C ASP A 3 35.18 12.37 -9.12
N LYS A 4 34.06 12.70 -8.46
CA LYS A 4 33.63 11.97 -7.29
C LYS A 4 32.15 11.63 -7.46
N MET A 5 31.87 10.79 -8.44
CA MET A 5 30.59 10.08 -8.47
C MET A 5 30.47 9.27 -7.17
N PHE A 6 29.50 9.69 -6.35
CA PHE A 6 29.14 9.06 -5.10
C PHE A 6 28.78 7.59 -5.37
N SER A 7 29.71 6.70 -5.11
CA SER A 7 29.38 5.30 -4.94
C SER A 7 28.68 5.14 -3.60
N LEU A 8 27.38 5.42 -3.58
CA LEU A 8 26.51 5.09 -2.47
C LEU A 8 26.32 3.57 -2.50
N THR A 9 27.31 2.84 -2.02
CA THR A 9 27.19 1.40 -1.81
C THR A 9 26.25 1.21 -0.60
N LEU A 10 24.94 1.27 -0.85
CA LEU A 10 23.94 0.79 0.09
C LEU A 10 24.18 -0.72 0.25
N ARG A 11 25.06 -1.08 1.18
CA ARG A 11 25.19 -2.50 1.59
C ARG A 11 23.85 -2.89 2.18
N PRO A 12 23.09 -3.80 1.56
CA PRO A 12 21.90 -4.32 2.19
C PRO A 12 22.35 -4.94 3.52
N SER A 13 21.86 -4.42 4.63
CA SER A 13 21.96 -5.17 5.86
C SER A 13 21.36 -6.55 5.57
N LYS A 14 21.90 -7.63 6.13
CA LYS A 14 21.33 -8.98 6.03
C LYS A 14 20.00 -9.00 6.82
N THR A 15 19.03 -8.20 6.37
CA THR A 15 17.72 -8.15 7.00
C THR A 15 17.03 -9.44 6.62
N THR A 16 16.90 -10.32 7.56
CA THR A 16 16.12 -11.56 7.38
C THR A 16 14.71 -11.17 7.00
N ILE A 17 14.31 -11.51 5.78
CA ILE A 17 12.95 -11.29 5.29
C ILE A 17 12.05 -12.23 6.07
N ARG A 18 11.25 -11.70 6.98
CA ARG A 18 10.29 -12.49 7.77
C ARG A 18 8.88 -12.20 7.30
N ASP A 19 8.05 -13.23 7.27
CA ASP A 19 6.61 -13.06 7.13
C ASP A 19 6.09 -12.37 8.40
N VAL A 20 5.17 -11.41 8.23
CA VAL A 20 4.53 -10.69 9.34
C VAL A 20 3.03 -10.95 9.27
N THR A 21 2.46 -11.43 10.36
CA THR A 21 1.01 -11.56 10.48
C THR A 21 0.45 -10.30 11.12
N ILE A 22 -0.55 -9.72 10.46
CA ILE A 22 -1.27 -8.52 10.89
C ILE A 22 -2.73 -8.91 11.10
N TYR A 23 -3.32 -8.40 12.15
CA TYR A 23 -4.74 -8.48 12.43
C TYR A 23 -5.39 -7.19 11.92
N GLU A 24 -5.97 -7.26 10.73
CA GLU A 24 -6.63 -6.13 10.07
C GLU A 24 -8.02 -5.93 10.68
N PRO A 25 -8.34 -4.76 11.25
CA PRO A 25 -9.69 -4.50 11.77
C PRO A 25 -10.69 -4.41 10.62
N VAL A 26 -11.88 -4.97 10.80
CA VAL A 26 -12.92 -5.04 9.77
C VAL A 26 -14.29 -4.83 10.37
N ASP A 27 -15.07 -3.94 9.76
CA ASP A 27 -16.51 -3.84 10.02
C ASP A 27 -17.23 -5.01 9.31
N VAL A 28 -17.48 -6.08 10.07
CA VAL A 28 -18.11 -7.31 9.56
C VAL A 28 -19.54 -7.03 9.07
N VAL A 29 -20.27 -6.12 9.74
CA VAL A 29 -21.62 -5.75 9.33
C VAL A 29 -21.61 -5.04 7.97
N ALA A 30 -20.65 -4.14 7.77
CA ALA A 30 -20.47 -3.48 6.47
C ALA A 30 -20.07 -4.49 5.38
N LEU A 31 -19.20 -5.45 5.70
CA LEU A 31 -18.80 -6.52 4.78
C LEU A 31 -20.00 -7.37 4.35
N GLU A 32 -20.83 -7.81 5.28
CA GLU A 32 -22.04 -8.57 4.98
C GLU A 32 -23.03 -7.79 4.11
N LYS A 33 -23.21 -6.51 4.38
CA LYS A 33 -24.05 -5.62 3.56
C LYS A 33 -23.50 -5.48 2.14
N LEU A 34 -22.18 -5.30 2.00
CA LEU A 34 -21.54 -5.23 0.69
C LEU A 34 -21.70 -6.52 -0.10
N LEU A 35 -21.54 -7.68 0.54
CA LEU A 35 -21.73 -8.97 -0.08
C LEU A 35 -23.16 -9.21 -0.61
N LYS A 36 -24.17 -8.55 -0.03
CA LYS A 36 -25.57 -8.59 -0.47
C LYS A 36 -25.94 -7.51 -1.49
N SER A 37 -25.08 -6.50 -1.68
CA SER A 37 -25.33 -5.36 -2.55
C SER A 37 -24.89 -5.61 -4.00
N ASP A 38 -25.39 -4.81 -4.92
CA ASP A 38 -24.96 -4.80 -6.34
C ASP A 38 -23.83 -3.80 -6.62
N LEU A 39 -23.23 -3.23 -5.56
CA LEU A 39 -22.14 -2.27 -5.66
C LEU A 39 -20.78 -2.90 -6.02
N LEU A 40 -20.66 -4.21 -5.87
CA LEU A 40 -19.43 -4.95 -6.15
C LEU A 40 -19.30 -5.24 -7.65
N ARG A 41 -18.09 -5.08 -8.16
CA ARG A 41 -17.78 -5.41 -9.55
C ARG A 41 -17.92 -6.92 -9.78
N THR A 42 -18.61 -7.25 -10.85
CA THR A 42 -18.85 -8.64 -11.25
C THR A 42 -17.64 -9.29 -11.91
N THR A 43 -16.76 -8.47 -12.51
CA THR A 43 -15.53 -8.94 -13.17
C THR A 43 -14.37 -8.04 -12.82
N PHE A 44 -13.16 -8.59 -12.70
CA PHE A 44 -11.93 -7.81 -12.68
C PHE A 44 -11.44 -7.63 -14.12
N ASN A 45 -11.45 -6.39 -14.62
CA ASN A 45 -10.98 -6.05 -15.98
C ASN A 45 -9.47 -6.24 -16.18
N ASN A 46 -8.71 -6.37 -15.09
CA ASN A 46 -7.29 -6.67 -15.13
C ASN A 46 -7.04 -7.83 -14.16
N LYS A 47 -6.62 -8.96 -14.69
CA LYS A 47 -5.93 -9.97 -13.89
C LYS A 47 -4.64 -9.32 -13.41
N VAL A 48 -4.69 -8.66 -12.26
CA VAL A 48 -3.46 -8.32 -11.54
C VAL A 48 -2.70 -9.63 -11.42
N ALA A 49 -1.46 -9.67 -11.91
CA ALA A 49 -0.67 -10.88 -11.92
C ALA A 49 -0.70 -11.55 -10.53
N GLY A 50 -1.35 -12.71 -10.43
CA GLY A 50 -1.61 -13.40 -9.18
C GLY A 50 -3.01 -13.23 -8.57
N ALA A 51 -3.95 -12.54 -9.21
CA ALA A 51 -5.35 -12.51 -8.76
C ALA A 51 -5.99 -13.89 -8.99
N ILE A 52 -6.36 -14.56 -7.90
CA ILE A 52 -6.99 -15.87 -7.88
C ILE A 52 -8.52 -15.73 -8.02
N TYR A 53 -9.05 -14.50 -7.93
CA TYR A 53 -10.48 -14.22 -7.83
C TYR A 53 -11.01 -13.62 -9.14
N ASP A 54 -12.17 -14.09 -9.58
CA ASP A 54 -12.83 -13.61 -10.81
C ASP A 54 -13.69 -12.37 -10.57
N SER A 55 -14.10 -12.10 -9.32
CA SER A 55 -14.94 -10.97 -8.96
C SER A 55 -14.62 -10.42 -7.57
N GLU A 56 -15.00 -9.15 -7.32
CA GLU A 56 -14.86 -8.54 -5.97
C GLU A 56 -15.66 -9.32 -4.91
N ARG A 57 -16.82 -9.84 -5.28
CA ARG A 57 -17.64 -10.67 -4.39
C ARG A 57 -16.93 -11.94 -3.96
N GLN A 58 -16.26 -12.62 -4.89
CA GLN A 58 -15.48 -13.81 -4.58
C GLN A 58 -14.28 -13.48 -3.71
N GLN A 59 -13.58 -12.38 -4.01
CA GLN A 59 -12.47 -11.88 -3.18
C GLN A 59 -12.91 -11.57 -1.75
N LEU A 60 -14.04 -10.86 -1.57
CA LEU A 60 -14.56 -10.51 -0.25
C LEU A 60 -15.07 -11.72 0.53
N LYS A 61 -15.66 -12.72 -0.14
CA LYS A 61 -16.02 -14.00 0.50
C LYS A 61 -14.79 -14.70 1.06
N ALA A 62 -13.73 -14.82 0.26
CA ALA A 62 -12.48 -15.40 0.72
C ALA A 62 -11.80 -14.58 1.83
N TYR A 63 -11.94 -13.25 1.80
CA TYR A 63 -11.45 -12.39 2.87
C TYR A 63 -12.24 -12.61 4.17
N MET A 64 -13.55 -12.83 4.08
CA MET A 64 -14.41 -13.13 5.23
C MET A 64 -13.96 -14.41 5.96
N GLU A 65 -13.43 -15.40 5.25
CA GLU A 65 -12.91 -16.64 5.85
C GLU A 65 -11.66 -16.41 6.72
N LEU A 66 -10.98 -15.26 6.58
CA LEU A 66 -9.83 -14.89 7.40
C LEU A 66 -10.22 -14.15 8.69
N ILE A 67 -11.52 -13.84 8.85
CA ILE A 67 -12.00 -13.03 9.96
C ILE A 67 -12.25 -13.91 11.18
N ASP A 68 -11.67 -13.47 12.29
CA ASP A 68 -11.95 -13.97 13.65
C ASP A 68 -12.39 -12.79 14.52
N GLY A 69 -13.64 -12.79 14.95
CA GLY A 69 -14.26 -11.66 15.61
C GLY A 69 -14.39 -10.43 14.71
N GLN A 70 -13.64 -9.37 15.00
CA GLN A 70 -13.62 -8.13 14.23
C GLN A 70 -12.28 -7.90 13.49
N HIS A 71 -11.47 -8.93 13.32
CA HIS A 71 -10.16 -8.82 12.70
C HIS A 71 -9.93 -9.93 11.69
N ALA A 72 -9.38 -9.58 10.52
CA ALA A 72 -8.90 -10.54 9.56
C ALA A 72 -7.41 -10.86 9.82
N LYS A 73 -7.07 -12.14 9.95
CA LYS A 73 -5.70 -12.59 10.16
C LYS A 73 -4.98 -12.73 8.82
N VAL A 74 -4.16 -11.75 8.47
CA VAL A 74 -3.47 -11.68 7.18
C VAL A 74 -1.96 -11.77 7.36
N THR A 75 -1.31 -12.68 6.60
CA THR A 75 0.14 -12.80 6.58
C THR A 75 0.71 -12.04 5.39
N TYR A 76 1.62 -11.12 5.67
CA TYR A 76 2.34 -10.31 4.69
C TYR A 76 3.76 -10.82 4.49
N LYS A 77 4.20 -10.80 3.23
CA LYS A 77 5.56 -11.20 2.83
C LYS A 77 6.22 -10.09 2.03
N LYS A 78 7.49 -9.82 2.31
CA LYS A 78 8.35 -9.02 1.44
C LYS A 78 8.95 -9.93 0.35
N LYS A 79 8.99 -9.45 -0.88
CA LYS A 79 9.68 -10.13 -1.99
C LYS A 79 11.19 -9.86 -1.98
N SER A 80 11.62 -8.74 -1.40
CA SER A 80 13.02 -8.30 -1.31
C SER A 80 13.27 -7.54 -0.01
N ALA A 81 14.51 -7.26 0.32
CA ALA A 81 14.89 -6.40 1.45
C ALA A 81 14.30 -5.00 1.34
N TYR A 82 14.12 -4.53 0.11
CA TYR A 82 13.49 -3.24 -0.21
C TYR A 82 12.11 -3.46 -0.83
N GLY A 83 11.20 -2.54 -0.58
CA GLY A 83 9.87 -2.56 -1.16
C GLY A 83 8.75 -2.93 -0.18
N ARG A 84 7.53 -2.97 -0.73
CA ARG A 84 6.31 -3.18 0.05
C ARG A 84 6.14 -4.64 0.44
N SER A 85 5.58 -4.86 1.62
CA SER A 85 5.04 -6.16 2.00
C SER A 85 3.70 -6.36 1.30
N ASN A 86 3.47 -7.55 0.76
CA ASN A 86 2.23 -7.90 0.10
C ASN A 86 1.57 -9.08 0.83
N PRO A 87 0.23 -9.16 0.86
CA PRO A 87 -0.46 -10.30 1.41
C PRO A 87 -0.02 -11.59 0.71
N LYS A 88 0.33 -12.61 1.48
CA LYS A 88 0.94 -13.87 0.97
C LYS A 88 0.06 -14.60 -0.05
N LYS A 89 -1.26 -14.57 0.12
CA LYS A 89 -2.25 -15.18 -0.77
C LYS A 89 -2.97 -14.16 -1.66
N GLY A 90 -2.41 -12.95 -1.84
CA GLY A 90 -3.07 -11.87 -2.57
C GLY A 90 -4.34 -11.35 -1.89
N LEU A 91 -4.57 -11.68 -0.63
CA LEU A 91 -5.79 -11.40 0.10
C LEU A 91 -5.48 -10.62 1.38
N GLY A 92 -5.90 -9.36 1.42
CA GLY A 92 -5.75 -8.42 2.52
C GLY A 92 -6.33 -7.06 2.13
N LEU A 93 -6.55 -6.17 3.07
CA LEU A 93 -7.10 -4.83 2.83
C LEU A 93 -6.35 -4.05 1.76
N PHE A 94 -5.04 -4.27 1.66
CA PHE A 94 -4.21 -3.61 0.66
C PHE A 94 -4.61 -3.95 -0.80
N ASN A 95 -5.12 -5.15 -1.04
CA ASN A 95 -5.50 -5.62 -2.38
C ASN A 95 -7.00 -5.43 -2.68
N ILE A 96 -7.77 -4.97 -1.71
CA ILE A 96 -9.18 -4.64 -1.88
C ILE A 96 -9.29 -3.23 -2.49
N ARG A 97 -10.22 -3.03 -3.42
CA ARG A 97 -10.51 -1.73 -4.04
C ARG A 97 -10.71 -0.65 -2.98
N ARG A 98 -10.18 0.56 -3.24
CA ARG A 98 -10.11 1.65 -2.27
C ARG A 98 -11.47 1.94 -1.61
N GLU A 99 -12.52 2.09 -2.40
CA GLU A 99 -13.86 2.44 -1.91
C GLU A 99 -14.45 1.34 -1.01
N VAL A 100 -14.26 0.08 -1.41
CA VAL A 100 -14.67 -1.08 -0.63
C VAL A 100 -13.86 -1.15 0.67
N ARG A 101 -12.53 -1.02 0.57
CA ARG A 101 -11.64 -1.00 1.73
C ARG A 101 -12.02 0.10 2.72
N GLN A 102 -12.22 1.33 2.24
CA GLN A 102 -12.62 2.45 3.10
C GLN A 102 -13.94 2.18 3.81
N THR A 103 -14.90 1.55 3.14
CA THR A 103 -16.18 1.15 3.77
C THR A 103 -15.97 0.15 4.90
N LEU A 104 -15.05 -0.80 4.74
CA LEU A 104 -14.77 -1.84 5.73
C LEU A 104 -14.04 -1.33 6.97
N VAL A 105 -13.29 -0.23 6.86
CA VAL A 105 -12.41 0.24 7.94
C VAL A 105 -12.70 1.65 8.42
N LYS A 106 -13.73 2.31 7.90
CA LYS A 106 -14.03 3.73 8.16
C LYS A 106 -14.20 4.10 9.66
N HIS A 107 -14.54 3.14 10.49
CA HIS A 107 -14.74 3.36 11.93
C HIS A 107 -13.49 3.08 12.78
N CYS A 108 -12.46 2.49 12.19
CA CYS A 108 -11.29 2.03 12.93
C CYS A 108 -9.95 2.46 12.31
N MET A 109 -9.96 3.02 11.11
CA MET A 109 -8.75 3.49 10.44
C MET A 109 -8.96 4.87 9.84
N VAL A 110 -7.88 5.65 9.82
CA VAL A 110 -7.79 6.92 9.11
C VAL A 110 -6.80 6.73 7.94
N ASP A 111 -7.21 7.17 6.74
CA ASP A 111 -6.32 7.18 5.57
C ASP A 111 -5.34 8.35 5.72
N ILE A 112 -4.06 8.04 5.87
CA ILE A 112 -2.99 9.04 5.97
C ILE A 112 -2.17 8.96 4.69
N ASP A 113 -2.15 10.05 3.94
CA ASP A 113 -1.28 10.19 2.77
C ASP A 113 -0.20 11.23 3.02
N ILE A 114 1.01 10.95 2.56
CA ILE A 114 2.13 11.88 2.64
C ILE A 114 2.15 12.69 1.35
N GLN A 115 1.78 13.96 1.46
CA GLN A 115 1.84 14.88 0.33
C GLN A 115 3.26 14.97 -0.24
N ASN A 116 3.38 14.85 -1.55
CA ASN A 116 4.67 14.91 -2.26
C ASN A 116 5.75 13.95 -1.72
N CYS A 117 5.37 12.76 -1.23
CA CYS A 117 6.27 11.83 -0.55
C CYS A 117 7.63 11.66 -1.25
N HIS A 118 7.65 11.30 -2.54
CA HIS A 118 8.91 11.07 -3.26
C HIS A 118 9.71 12.36 -3.51
N PRO A 119 9.12 13.46 -4.02
CA PRO A 119 9.81 14.74 -4.15
C PRO A 119 10.34 15.27 -2.83
N ALA A 120 9.55 15.21 -1.75
CA ALA A 120 9.97 15.67 -0.43
C ALA A 120 11.14 14.86 0.14
N ILE A 121 11.13 13.53 -0.01
CA ILE A 121 12.25 12.68 0.39
C ILE A 121 13.50 13.02 -0.42
N LEU A 122 13.37 13.18 -1.74
CA LEU A 122 14.49 13.51 -2.62
C LEU A 122 15.12 14.87 -2.24
N GLU A 123 14.30 15.88 -1.96
CA GLU A 123 14.76 17.18 -1.47
C GLU A 123 15.56 17.05 -0.18
N GLN A 124 15.06 16.29 0.80
CA GLN A 124 15.77 16.02 2.05
C GLN A 124 17.13 15.35 1.80
N VAL A 125 17.19 14.41 0.86
CA VAL A 125 18.44 13.76 0.47
C VAL A 125 19.40 14.77 -0.16
N CYS A 126 18.93 15.60 -1.09
CA CYS A 126 19.74 16.66 -1.72
C CYS A 126 20.33 17.63 -0.68
N ILE A 127 19.47 18.14 0.24
CA ILE A 127 19.89 19.03 1.33
C ILE A 127 20.96 18.36 2.20
N ARG A 128 20.75 17.10 2.60
CA ARG A 128 21.68 16.35 3.44
C ARG A 128 23.07 16.19 2.81
N PHE A 129 23.13 16.05 1.49
CA PHE A 129 24.38 15.87 0.75
C PHE A 129 24.90 17.15 0.10
N GLY A 130 24.32 18.32 0.39
CA GLY A 130 24.74 19.60 -0.15
C GLY A 130 24.57 19.70 -1.67
N VAL A 131 23.60 18.99 -2.25
CA VAL A 131 23.28 19.05 -3.67
C VAL A 131 22.25 20.15 -3.91
N PRO A 132 22.51 21.14 -4.78
CA PRO A 132 21.52 22.15 -5.13
C PRO A 132 20.25 21.52 -5.68
N CYS A 133 19.08 21.92 -5.18
CA CYS A 133 17.80 21.33 -5.59
C CYS A 133 16.65 22.38 -5.66
N ASP A 134 16.95 23.60 -6.09
CA ASP A 134 16.02 24.72 -6.08
C ASP A 134 14.71 24.44 -6.85
N HIS A 135 14.79 23.76 -8.01
CA HIS A 135 13.62 23.38 -8.78
C HIS A 135 12.73 22.38 -8.04
N LEU A 136 13.34 21.47 -7.28
CA LEU A 136 12.61 20.47 -6.50
C LEU A 136 11.93 21.13 -5.29
N THR A 137 12.62 22.05 -4.63
CA THR A 137 12.08 22.87 -3.55
C THR A 137 10.92 23.74 -4.05
N HIS A 138 11.08 24.36 -5.21
CA HIS A 138 10.02 25.12 -5.84
C HIS A 138 8.79 24.24 -6.15
N TYR A 139 9.00 23.06 -6.74
CA TYR A 139 7.94 22.09 -7.02
C TYR A 139 7.20 21.68 -5.73
N ASN A 140 7.93 21.34 -4.66
CA ASN A 140 7.31 20.89 -3.40
C ASN A 140 6.44 21.97 -2.77
N ASN A 141 6.85 23.24 -2.89
CA ASN A 141 6.13 24.37 -2.31
C ASN A 141 4.93 24.85 -3.17
N HIS A 142 4.92 24.55 -4.46
CA HIS A 142 3.94 25.14 -5.41
C HIS A 142 3.21 24.06 -6.23
N ARG A 143 3.27 22.79 -5.83
CA ARG A 143 2.71 21.68 -6.61
C ARG A 143 1.26 21.91 -7.06
N ASP A 144 0.41 22.36 -6.14
CA ASP A 144 -1.02 22.52 -6.41
C ASP A 144 -1.31 23.68 -7.39
N ALA A 145 -0.33 24.56 -7.62
CA ALA A 145 -0.38 25.60 -8.63
C ALA A 145 0.25 25.17 -9.98
N ILE A 146 1.04 24.08 -9.96
CA ILE A 146 1.74 23.55 -11.15
C ILE A 146 0.91 22.46 -11.84
N LEU A 147 0.09 21.72 -11.10
CA LEU A 147 -0.80 20.66 -11.59
C LEU A 147 -2.22 21.15 -11.83
#